data_f338f20c1701cef6b672fe7b1cb19409
#
_entry.id   f338f20c1701cef6b672fe7b1cb19409
#
_cell.length_a   1.000
_cell.length_b   1.000
_cell.length_c   1.000
_cell.angle_alpha   90.00
_cell.angle_beta   90.00
_cell.angle_gamma   90.00
#
_symmetry.space_group_name_H-M   'P 1'
#
loop_
_entity.id
_entity.type
_entity.pdbx_description
1 polymer ?
#
loop_
_entity_poly.entity_id
_entity_poly.type
_entity_poly.pdbx_seq_one_letter_code
_entity_poly.pdbx_strand_id
1 'polypeptide(L)'
;MITLKVWAKQRLTSLFITVIASTISSVQIHAQQNRQPYLRKQGTATQLIVDDKPFLVLGGELGNSSSSSLEYMAPIWPRLAALKLNTVLAPVYWELVEPAEGKYDFTLVDGLIRDARKHNLKLVPLWFGSWKNSMSSYAPAWVKRDQRRFPRSQDSKGNGMEILSPFSKENVETDARAFSAFMRHVREVDADHDTVIMVQVENEIGMIPESRDRSQIANELFNQRVPVALMDYLQQHKDQLIPEFRTVWATNNFKMNGTWEEIFGTGPETDEIFMAWYFARYTNRVAETGKTEYALPMFVNAALIRPGHRPGQYPSAGPLPHLMDVWRAGAPKIDFLSPDIYFQNFAEWVRRYDRSGNPVFIPEAMPGPVDSVNALYAIGQHNAIGFSPFSIDSLDAETTAAVTESYELLTQLTAFVLANQGKGTMAGLLPEGPEQRQPQQLRLGNQVLYVGFDKPTNENERVLSGGLVIALGPDEYLFAGTGLTITFETAGNGDPLVGLLAVDEGKYVEGQWVAGRRLNGDQTHQGRHVRLGAGKFGIQRVKVYRYR
;
A
#
# COMPACT_ATOMS: atom_id res chain seq x y z
N MET A 1 62.35 54.40 -64.60
CA MET A 1 62.17 54.06 -65.98
C MET A 1 60.82 53.40 -66.14
N ILE A 2 59.90 54.13 -66.77
CA ILE A 2 58.89 53.72 -67.75
C ILE A 2 57.87 52.70 -67.23
N THR A 3 56.69 53.17 -66.88
CA THR A 3 55.40 53.21 -67.60
C THR A 3 54.72 51.84 -67.78
N LEU A 4 53.49 51.63 -67.51
CA LEU A 4 52.25 52.20 -68.10
C LEU A 4 50.99 51.76 -67.33
N LYS A 5 50.03 52.68 -67.29
CA LYS A 5 48.64 52.51 -66.92
C LYS A 5 47.89 51.55 -67.86
N VAL A 6 46.97 50.78 -67.39
CA VAL A 6 45.71 50.54 -68.12
C VAL A 6 44.54 50.47 -67.13
N TRP A 7 43.55 51.29 -67.40
CA TRP A 7 42.25 51.35 -66.79
C TRP A 7 41.33 50.22 -67.30
N ALA A 8 40.58 49.59 -66.43
CA ALA A 8 39.34 48.94 -66.83
C ALA A 8 38.27 49.19 -65.76
N LYS A 9 37.24 49.88 -66.18
CA LYS A 9 35.99 50.07 -65.45
C LYS A 9 35.27 48.72 -65.34
N GLN A 10 34.91 48.35 -64.13
CA GLN A 10 33.85 47.39 -63.99
C GLN A 10 32.75 47.95 -63.08
N ARG A 11 31.54 47.82 -63.60
CA ARG A 11 30.30 48.33 -63.03
C ARG A 11 29.98 47.59 -61.74
N LEU A 12 29.67 48.31 -60.67
CA LEU A 12 28.97 47.82 -59.49
C LEU A 12 27.56 47.38 -59.90
N THR A 13 27.25 46.11 -59.78
CA THR A 13 25.92 45.61 -59.70
C THR A 13 25.64 45.26 -58.25
N SER A 14 24.85 46.09 -57.58
CA SER A 14 24.40 45.85 -56.21
C SER A 14 23.41 44.66 -56.21
N LEU A 15 23.81 43.53 -55.68
CA LEU A 15 22.92 42.41 -55.40
C LEU A 15 22.40 42.60 -53.97
N PHE A 16 21.16 43.03 -53.85
CA PHE A 16 20.41 42.99 -52.58
C PHE A 16 20.08 41.53 -52.30
N ILE A 17 20.81 40.92 -51.37
CA ILE A 17 20.45 39.65 -50.78
C ILE A 17 19.49 39.94 -49.64
N THR A 18 18.20 39.79 -49.89
CA THR A 18 17.13 39.81 -48.85
C THR A 18 17.28 38.51 -48.05
N VAL A 19 17.85 38.58 -46.87
CA VAL A 19 17.86 37.48 -45.91
C VAL A 19 16.47 37.46 -45.28
N ILE A 20 15.60 36.57 -45.74
CA ILE A 20 14.35 36.20 -45.07
C ILE A 20 14.77 35.34 -43.86
N ALA A 21 14.84 35.95 -42.70
CA ALA A 21 14.91 35.24 -41.45
C ALA A 21 13.57 34.55 -41.20
N SER A 22 13.45 33.29 -41.62
CA SER A 22 12.36 32.42 -41.20
C SER A 22 12.54 32.11 -39.70
N THR A 23 11.83 32.86 -38.89
CA THR A 23 11.64 32.49 -37.47
C THR A 23 10.78 31.22 -37.46
N ILE A 24 11.43 30.05 -37.47
CA ILE A 24 10.79 28.80 -37.10
C ILE A 24 10.51 28.93 -35.59
N SER A 25 9.31 29.37 -35.25
CA SER A 25 8.76 29.16 -33.91
C SER A 25 8.64 27.64 -33.75
N SER A 26 9.63 27.05 -33.09
CA SER A 26 9.52 25.70 -32.56
C SER A 26 8.41 25.75 -31.51
N VAL A 27 7.21 25.46 -31.94
CA VAL A 27 6.14 25.04 -31.04
C VAL A 27 6.67 23.74 -30.43
N GLN A 28 7.25 23.86 -29.24
CA GLN A 28 7.46 22.69 -28.39
C GLN A 28 6.06 22.16 -28.11
N ILE A 29 5.64 21.18 -28.93
CA ILE A 29 4.59 20.28 -28.53
C ILE A 29 5.20 19.57 -27.31
N HIS A 30 4.95 20.11 -26.12
CA HIS A 30 5.03 19.30 -24.92
C HIS A 30 4.03 18.20 -25.17
N ALA A 31 4.48 17.05 -25.59
CA ALA A 31 3.71 15.84 -25.43
C ALA A 31 3.30 15.87 -23.95
N GLN A 32 2.04 16.07 -23.68
CA GLN A 32 1.45 15.94 -22.38
C GLN A 32 1.75 14.49 -21.99
N GLN A 33 2.86 14.28 -21.29
CA GLN A 33 3.16 12.98 -20.68
C GLN A 33 1.93 12.71 -19.82
N ASN A 34 1.31 11.59 -20.06
CA ASN A 34 0.17 11.11 -19.29
C ASN A 34 0.66 11.04 -17.83
N ARG A 35 0.29 12.05 -17.04
CA ARG A 35 0.75 12.23 -15.66
C ARG A 35 -0.04 11.39 -14.67
N GLN A 36 -0.53 10.22 -15.11
CA GLN A 36 -1.26 9.35 -14.20
C GLN A 36 -0.34 8.82 -13.09
N PRO A 37 -0.84 8.62 -11.88
CA PRO A 37 -0.11 7.98 -10.80
C PRO A 37 0.43 6.59 -11.19
N TYR A 38 1.66 6.27 -10.75
CA TYR A 38 2.32 5.01 -11.07
C TYR A 38 3.28 4.55 -9.97
N LEU A 39 3.69 3.29 -10.03
CA LEU A 39 4.67 2.71 -9.11
C LEU A 39 6.08 2.76 -9.71
N ARG A 40 7.07 3.12 -8.88
CA ARG A 40 8.47 3.19 -9.27
C ARG A 40 9.37 2.49 -8.27
N LYS A 41 10.29 1.65 -8.73
CA LYS A 41 11.33 1.06 -7.89
C LYS A 41 12.35 2.12 -7.46
N GLN A 42 12.73 2.08 -6.15
CA GLN A 42 13.81 2.87 -5.58
C GLN A 42 14.61 1.98 -4.62
N GLY A 43 15.79 1.53 -5.04
CA GLY A 43 16.56 0.53 -4.28
C GLY A 43 15.73 -0.74 -4.07
N THR A 44 15.55 -1.14 -2.82
CA THR A 44 14.70 -2.29 -2.45
C THR A 44 13.22 -1.95 -2.31
N ALA A 45 12.87 -0.66 -2.23
CA ALA A 45 11.49 -0.20 -2.07
C ALA A 45 10.74 0.00 -3.41
N THR A 46 9.43 0.14 -3.31
CA THR A 46 8.56 0.64 -4.37
C THR A 46 7.84 1.88 -3.87
N GLN A 47 7.92 2.97 -4.61
CA GLN A 47 7.25 4.24 -4.31
C GLN A 47 6.04 4.44 -5.20
N LEU A 48 4.98 4.99 -4.65
CA LEU A 48 3.89 5.58 -5.42
C LEU A 48 4.33 6.97 -5.90
N ILE A 49 4.13 7.25 -7.19
CA ILE A 49 4.42 8.54 -7.81
C ILE A 49 3.10 9.21 -8.16
N VAL A 50 2.91 10.42 -7.67
CA VAL A 50 1.74 11.28 -7.91
C VAL A 50 2.27 12.67 -8.30
N ASP A 51 1.73 13.29 -9.33
CA ASP A 51 2.23 14.57 -9.85
C ASP A 51 3.76 14.55 -10.11
N ASP A 52 4.27 13.43 -10.67
CA ASP A 52 5.70 13.16 -10.93
C ASP A 52 6.61 13.14 -9.69
N LYS A 53 6.05 13.10 -8.49
CA LYS A 53 6.78 13.10 -7.22
C LYS A 53 6.47 11.85 -6.39
N PRO A 54 7.44 11.34 -5.63
CA PRO A 54 7.16 10.32 -4.63
C PRO A 54 6.10 10.80 -3.63
N PHE A 55 5.12 9.95 -3.36
CA PHE A 55 4.00 10.25 -2.49
C PHE A 55 3.89 9.19 -1.39
N LEU A 56 3.82 9.65 -0.13
CA LEU A 56 3.58 8.80 1.04
C LEU A 56 2.10 8.91 1.43
N VAL A 57 1.39 7.80 1.41
CA VAL A 57 -0.02 7.78 1.78
C VAL A 57 -0.16 7.82 3.30
N LEU A 58 -0.67 8.92 3.83
CA LEU A 58 -1.18 9.06 5.18
C LEU A 58 -2.71 8.94 5.08
N GLY A 59 -3.17 7.71 5.06
CA GLY A 59 -4.53 7.37 4.69
C GLY A 59 -5.48 7.23 5.87
N GLY A 60 -6.75 7.10 5.54
CA GLY A 60 -7.80 6.64 6.43
C GLY A 60 -8.90 6.01 5.58
N GLU A 61 -9.33 4.81 5.96
CA GLU A 61 -10.43 4.13 5.29
C GLU A 61 -11.75 4.50 5.94
N LEU A 62 -12.73 4.87 5.13
CA LEU A 62 -14.10 5.18 5.59
C LEU A 62 -14.83 3.92 6.05
N GLY A 63 -15.79 4.09 6.93
CA GLY A 63 -16.76 3.03 7.22
C GLY A 63 -17.49 2.56 5.96
N ASN A 64 -17.83 1.26 5.91
CA ASN A 64 -18.31 0.59 4.70
C ASN A 64 -19.51 1.23 4.00
N SER A 65 -20.32 2.01 4.69
CA SER A 65 -21.51 2.66 4.15
C SER A 65 -21.40 4.18 4.06
N SER A 66 -20.31 4.77 4.53
CA SER A 66 -20.19 6.23 4.69
C SER A 66 -20.28 6.97 3.35
N SER A 67 -19.61 6.48 2.31
CA SER A 67 -19.60 7.09 0.98
C SER A 67 -20.87 6.81 0.14
N SER A 68 -21.87 6.10 0.70
CA SER A 68 -23.14 5.87 -0.01
C SER A 68 -24.08 7.09 -0.05
N SER A 69 -23.73 8.17 0.65
CA SER A 69 -24.47 9.43 0.66
C SER A 69 -23.53 10.63 0.72
N LEU A 70 -23.64 11.55 -0.23
CA LEU A 70 -22.88 12.81 -0.22
C LEU A 70 -23.28 13.73 0.94
N GLU A 71 -24.55 13.69 1.34
CA GLU A 71 -25.04 14.46 2.47
C GLU A 71 -24.42 13.95 3.77
N TYR A 72 -24.34 12.62 3.96
CA TYR A 72 -23.67 12.02 5.11
C TYR A 72 -22.18 12.37 5.15
N MET A 73 -21.51 12.37 4.00
CA MET A 73 -20.09 12.69 3.89
C MET A 73 -19.77 14.17 4.10
N ALA A 74 -20.68 15.09 3.80
CA ALA A 74 -20.41 16.53 3.83
C ALA A 74 -19.78 17.03 5.14
N PRO A 75 -20.27 16.69 6.36
CA PRO A 75 -19.63 17.10 7.62
C PRO A 75 -18.37 16.30 7.96
N ILE A 76 -18.09 15.19 7.28
CA ILE A 76 -16.96 14.30 7.56
C ILE A 76 -15.67 14.85 6.93
N TRP A 77 -15.70 15.37 5.70
CA TRP A 77 -14.53 15.86 4.99
C TRP A 77 -13.65 16.85 5.77
N PRO A 78 -14.20 17.90 6.43
CA PRO A 78 -13.39 18.79 7.24
C PRO A 78 -12.70 18.08 8.43
N ARG A 79 -13.36 17.06 9.00
CA ARG A 79 -12.79 16.27 10.10
C ARG A 79 -11.61 15.42 9.62
N LEU A 80 -11.74 14.79 8.46
CA LEU A 80 -10.64 14.02 7.85
C LEU A 80 -9.42 14.89 7.56
N ALA A 81 -9.62 16.09 7.02
CA ALA A 81 -8.53 17.04 6.81
C ALA A 81 -7.86 17.48 8.14
N ALA A 82 -8.66 17.64 9.21
CA ALA A 82 -8.16 17.99 10.54
C ALA A 82 -7.29 16.89 11.17
N LEU A 83 -7.51 15.61 10.82
CA LEU A 83 -6.69 14.45 11.22
C LEU A 83 -5.30 14.41 10.56
N LYS A 84 -4.95 15.37 9.72
CA LYS A 84 -3.70 15.40 8.93
C LYS A 84 -3.57 14.28 7.91
N LEU A 85 -4.70 13.70 7.49
CA LEU A 85 -4.72 12.81 6.33
C LEU A 85 -4.31 13.56 5.07
N ASN A 86 -3.69 12.86 4.13
CA ASN A 86 -3.54 13.33 2.76
C ASN A 86 -4.32 12.47 1.75
N THR A 87 -4.88 11.34 2.21
CA THR A 87 -5.58 10.38 1.36
C THR A 87 -6.77 9.77 2.10
N VAL A 88 -7.86 9.57 1.40
CA VAL A 88 -9.05 8.86 1.90
C VAL A 88 -9.28 7.62 1.04
N LEU A 89 -9.46 6.48 1.69
CA LEU A 89 -9.90 5.25 1.05
C LEU A 89 -11.43 5.20 1.17
N ALA A 90 -12.14 5.19 0.05
CA ALA A 90 -13.60 5.36 0.01
C ALA A 90 -14.28 4.24 -0.78
N PRO A 91 -15.25 3.51 -0.17
CA PRO A 91 -16.05 2.52 -0.88
C PRO A 91 -16.78 3.09 -2.10
N VAL A 92 -16.75 2.33 -3.21
CA VAL A 92 -17.54 2.56 -4.41
C VAL A 92 -18.33 1.29 -4.68
N TYR A 93 -19.65 1.40 -4.68
CA TYR A 93 -20.58 0.28 -4.64
C TYR A 93 -21.10 -0.05 -6.02
N TRP A 94 -20.89 -1.27 -6.52
CA TRP A 94 -21.41 -1.69 -7.82
C TRP A 94 -22.92 -1.47 -7.94
N GLU A 95 -23.68 -1.84 -6.89
CA GLU A 95 -25.14 -1.68 -6.90
C GLU A 95 -25.63 -0.23 -7.05
N LEU A 96 -24.81 0.77 -6.65
CA LEU A 96 -25.12 2.19 -6.80
C LEU A 96 -24.57 2.77 -8.09
N VAL A 97 -23.46 2.23 -8.58
CA VAL A 97 -22.88 2.62 -9.88
C VAL A 97 -23.70 2.07 -11.04
N GLU A 98 -24.25 0.86 -10.93
CA GLU A 98 -25.06 0.22 -11.99
C GLU A 98 -26.40 -0.29 -11.42
N PRO A 99 -27.31 0.61 -11.00
CA PRO A 99 -28.59 0.23 -10.38
C PRO A 99 -29.50 -0.58 -11.31
N ALA A 100 -29.35 -0.45 -12.61
CA ALA A 100 -29.98 -1.28 -13.64
C ALA A 100 -28.93 -1.64 -14.69
N GLU A 101 -29.03 -2.83 -15.27
CA GLU A 101 -28.05 -3.35 -16.21
C GLU A 101 -27.77 -2.38 -17.37
N GLY A 102 -26.47 -2.03 -17.55
CA GLY A 102 -26.00 -1.09 -18.56
C GLY A 102 -26.39 0.37 -18.33
N LYS A 103 -26.95 0.72 -17.17
CA LYS A 103 -27.27 2.09 -16.79
C LYS A 103 -26.45 2.51 -15.61
N TYR A 104 -25.50 3.39 -15.85
CA TYR A 104 -24.53 3.84 -14.87
C TYR A 104 -24.94 5.18 -14.25
N ASP A 105 -24.74 5.30 -12.94
CA ASP A 105 -24.90 6.52 -12.17
C ASP A 105 -23.59 6.79 -11.41
N PHE A 106 -22.89 7.85 -11.79
CA PHE A 106 -21.63 8.25 -11.19
C PHE A 106 -21.78 9.45 -10.25
N THR A 107 -22.99 9.84 -9.89
CA THR A 107 -23.24 11.01 -9.02
C THR A 107 -22.46 10.94 -7.71
N LEU A 108 -22.40 9.76 -7.07
CA LEU A 108 -21.63 9.57 -5.84
C LEU A 108 -20.12 9.66 -6.11
N VAL A 109 -19.63 9.06 -7.19
CA VAL A 109 -18.22 9.10 -7.58
C VAL A 109 -17.75 10.53 -7.83
N ASP A 110 -18.52 11.29 -8.61
CA ASP A 110 -18.26 12.71 -8.89
C ASP A 110 -18.21 13.54 -7.60
N GLY A 111 -19.17 13.29 -6.71
CA GLY A 111 -19.23 13.94 -5.41
C GLY A 111 -18.00 13.66 -4.56
N LEU A 112 -17.58 12.39 -4.46
CA LEU A 112 -16.40 11.98 -3.68
C LEU A 112 -15.11 12.63 -4.24
N ILE A 113 -14.91 12.58 -5.57
CA ILE A 113 -13.74 13.19 -6.23
C ILE A 113 -13.70 14.70 -6.01
N ARG A 114 -14.84 15.38 -6.25
CA ARG A 114 -14.98 16.83 -6.05
C ARG A 114 -14.68 17.25 -4.61
N ASP A 115 -15.25 16.53 -3.64
CA ASP A 115 -15.16 16.90 -2.24
C ASP A 115 -13.79 16.54 -1.66
N ALA A 116 -13.16 15.43 -2.06
CA ALA A 116 -11.77 15.13 -1.73
C ALA A 116 -10.84 16.25 -2.23
N ARG A 117 -10.98 16.64 -3.51
CA ARG A 117 -10.22 17.73 -4.13
C ARG A 117 -10.42 19.06 -3.41
N LYS A 118 -11.66 19.40 -3.04
CA LYS A 118 -11.99 20.61 -2.27
C LYS A 118 -11.25 20.67 -0.93
N HIS A 119 -11.02 19.53 -0.30
CA HIS A 119 -10.33 19.42 1.00
C HIS A 119 -8.83 19.09 0.87
N ASN A 120 -8.29 19.16 -0.37
CA ASN A 120 -6.88 18.84 -0.66
C ASN A 120 -6.47 17.44 -0.23
N LEU A 121 -7.36 16.48 -0.41
CA LEU A 121 -7.17 15.07 -0.14
C LEU A 121 -7.12 14.28 -1.45
N LYS A 122 -6.23 13.29 -1.52
CA LYS A 122 -6.25 12.28 -2.56
C LYS A 122 -7.29 11.20 -2.22
N LEU A 123 -7.66 10.41 -3.21
CA LEU A 123 -8.69 9.38 -3.08
C LEU A 123 -8.17 8.03 -3.58
N VAL A 124 -8.48 6.97 -2.85
CA VAL A 124 -8.33 5.58 -3.27
C VAL A 124 -9.71 4.93 -3.24
N PRO A 125 -10.39 4.81 -4.38
CA PRO A 125 -11.65 4.08 -4.45
C PRO A 125 -11.46 2.61 -4.12
N LEU A 126 -12.37 2.06 -3.33
CA LEU A 126 -12.47 0.65 -3.01
C LEU A 126 -13.65 0.08 -3.80
N TRP A 127 -13.38 -0.68 -4.86
CA TRP A 127 -14.44 -1.27 -5.68
C TRP A 127 -15.09 -2.44 -4.95
N PHE A 128 -16.27 -2.21 -4.37
CA PHE A 128 -17.12 -3.25 -3.82
C PHE A 128 -17.98 -3.82 -4.94
N GLY A 129 -17.35 -4.73 -5.70
CA GLY A 129 -17.93 -5.38 -6.86
C GLY A 129 -18.63 -6.69 -6.50
N SER A 130 -18.07 -7.79 -6.95
CA SER A 130 -18.60 -9.12 -6.69
C SER A 130 -18.45 -9.56 -5.24
N TRP A 131 -17.45 -9.07 -4.51
CA TRP A 131 -17.20 -9.49 -3.13
C TRP A 131 -16.81 -8.34 -2.21
N LYS A 132 -17.38 -8.38 -1.00
CA LYS A 132 -16.99 -7.61 0.18
C LYS A 132 -17.06 -8.52 1.40
N ASN A 133 -15.95 -8.69 2.13
CA ASN A 133 -15.84 -9.65 3.24
C ASN A 133 -16.33 -11.06 2.81
N SER A 134 -15.85 -11.55 1.68
CA SER A 134 -16.26 -12.78 1.02
C SER A 134 -17.67 -12.79 0.42
N MET A 135 -18.57 -11.90 0.83
CA MET A 135 -19.98 -11.92 0.43
C MET A 135 -20.29 -10.99 -0.74
N SER A 136 -21.27 -11.37 -1.56
CA SER A 136 -21.70 -10.57 -2.73
C SER A 136 -22.78 -9.54 -2.36
N SER A 137 -22.58 -8.85 -1.22
CA SER A 137 -23.56 -7.94 -0.64
C SER A 137 -23.82 -6.71 -1.50
N TYR A 138 -22.80 -6.26 -2.24
CA TYR A 138 -22.84 -5.03 -3.04
C TYR A 138 -23.06 -5.28 -4.54
N ALA A 139 -23.27 -6.53 -4.95
CA ALA A 139 -23.72 -6.82 -6.31
C ALA A 139 -25.14 -6.24 -6.54
N PRO A 140 -25.44 -5.69 -7.73
CA PRO A 140 -26.73 -5.08 -8.03
C PRO A 140 -27.92 -6.03 -7.85
N ALA A 141 -29.10 -5.47 -7.56
CA ALA A 141 -30.33 -6.26 -7.34
C ALA A 141 -30.70 -7.13 -8.55
N TRP A 142 -30.42 -6.66 -9.77
CA TRP A 142 -30.69 -7.42 -10.99
C TRP A 142 -29.74 -8.62 -11.13
N VAL A 143 -28.49 -8.54 -10.65
CA VAL A 143 -27.55 -9.66 -10.55
C VAL A 143 -28.04 -10.65 -9.48
N LYS A 144 -28.33 -10.18 -8.28
CA LYS A 144 -28.76 -11.03 -7.15
C LYS A 144 -30.02 -11.85 -7.43
N ARG A 145 -30.96 -11.31 -8.24
CA ARG A 145 -32.25 -11.94 -8.53
C ARG A 145 -32.19 -12.98 -9.65
N ASP A 146 -31.24 -12.88 -10.56
CA ASP A 146 -31.11 -13.83 -11.67
C ASP A 146 -30.00 -14.88 -11.43
N GLN A 147 -30.27 -15.82 -10.54
CA GLN A 147 -29.32 -16.85 -10.15
C GLN A 147 -29.02 -17.88 -11.27
N ARG A 148 -29.80 -17.90 -12.35
CA ARG A 148 -29.52 -18.74 -13.53
C ARG A 148 -28.40 -18.15 -14.36
N ARG A 149 -28.44 -16.84 -14.53
CA ARG A 149 -27.44 -16.09 -15.27
C ARG A 149 -26.19 -15.82 -14.39
N PHE A 150 -26.41 -15.54 -13.11
CA PHE A 150 -25.37 -15.21 -12.14
C PHE A 150 -25.31 -16.24 -11.02
N PRO A 151 -24.71 -17.41 -11.29
CA PRO A 151 -24.68 -18.50 -10.33
C PRO A 151 -23.83 -18.16 -9.12
N ARG A 152 -24.24 -18.74 -7.98
CA ARG A 152 -23.55 -18.63 -6.70
C ARG A 152 -22.67 -19.86 -6.47
N SER A 153 -21.63 -19.68 -5.68
CA SER A 153 -20.89 -20.79 -5.07
C SER A 153 -21.83 -21.63 -4.19
N GLN A 154 -21.58 -22.92 -4.10
CA GLN A 154 -22.41 -23.87 -3.35
C GLN A 154 -21.65 -24.51 -2.19
N ASP A 155 -22.38 -24.75 -1.11
CA ASP A 155 -21.90 -25.54 0.02
C ASP A 155 -21.84 -27.05 -0.31
N SER A 156 -21.35 -27.86 0.62
CA SER A 156 -21.26 -29.33 0.50
C SER A 156 -22.63 -30.04 0.44
N LYS A 157 -23.73 -29.35 0.71
CA LYS A 157 -25.11 -29.85 0.61
C LYS A 157 -25.80 -29.41 -0.69
N GLY A 158 -25.10 -28.61 -1.53
CA GLY A 158 -25.66 -28.09 -2.78
C GLY A 158 -26.48 -26.81 -2.61
N ASN A 159 -26.46 -26.17 -1.42
CA ASN A 159 -27.14 -24.89 -1.25
C ASN A 159 -26.26 -23.76 -1.77
N GLY A 160 -26.89 -22.77 -2.42
CA GLY A 160 -26.21 -21.53 -2.83
C GLY A 160 -25.79 -20.71 -1.62
N MET A 161 -24.56 -20.20 -1.66
CA MET A 161 -24.03 -19.26 -0.67
C MET A 161 -24.20 -17.81 -1.15
N GLU A 162 -24.10 -16.82 -0.27
CA GLU A 162 -24.11 -15.39 -0.64
C GLU A 162 -22.77 -14.97 -1.26
N ILE A 163 -22.25 -15.80 -2.17
CA ILE A 163 -20.97 -15.64 -2.86
C ILE A 163 -21.19 -15.89 -4.35
N LEU A 164 -21.03 -14.91 -5.20
CA LEU A 164 -21.02 -15.11 -6.64
C LEU A 164 -19.88 -16.03 -7.03
N SER A 165 -20.19 -17.07 -7.85
CA SER A 165 -19.21 -18.08 -8.23
C SER A 165 -18.10 -17.48 -9.12
N PRO A 166 -16.81 -17.64 -8.76
CA PRO A 166 -15.70 -17.18 -9.59
C PRO A 166 -15.53 -17.98 -10.88
N PHE A 167 -16.27 -19.09 -11.03
CA PHE A 167 -16.24 -19.95 -12.21
C PHE A 167 -17.20 -19.50 -13.32
N SER A 168 -18.08 -18.54 -13.03
CA SER A 168 -19.06 -18.03 -13.99
C SER A 168 -18.45 -16.94 -14.88
N LYS A 169 -18.42 -17.22 -16.19
CA LYS A 169 -18.03 -16.21 -17.18
C LYS A 169 -18.95 -14.99 -17.13
N GLU A 170 -20.25 -15.20 -16.89
CA GLU A 170 -21.21 -14.11 -16.84
C GLU A 170 -20.96 -13.20 -15.62
N ASN A 171 -20.64 -13.76 -14.45
CA ASN A 171 -20.30 -12.99 -13.27
C ASN A 171 -19.09 -12.09 -13.56
N VAL A 172 -17.97 -12.66 -14.01
CA VAL A 172 -16.73 -11.92 -14.23
C VAL A 172 -16.86 -10.85 -15.33
N GLU A 173 -17.50 -11.18 -16.47
CA GLU A 173 -17.60 -10.20 -17.56
C GLU A 173 -18.57 -9.06 -17.23
N THR A 174 -19.56 -9.30 -16.37
CA THR A 174 -20.52 -8.27 -15.95
C THR A 174 -19.89 -7.31 -14.97
N ASP A 175 -19.19 -7.81 -13.95
CA ASP A 175 -18.41 -7.00 -13.02
C ASP A 175 -17.30 -6.21 -13.75
N ALA A 176 -16.54 -6.89 -14.62
CA ALA A 176 -15.50 -6.26 -15.43
C ALA A 176 -16.04 -5.11 -16.33
N ARG A 177 -17.25 -5.23 -16.88
CA ARG A 177 -17.88 -4.14 -17.64
C ARG A 177 -18.24 -2.94 -16.75
N ALA A 178 -18.79 -3.21 -15.56
CA ALA A 178 -19.12 -2.16 -14.60
C ALA A 178 -17.87 -1.44 -14.13
N PHE A 179 -16.83 -2.18 -13.78
CA PHE A 179 -15.53 -1.63 -13.37
C PHE A 179 -14.85 -0.86 -14.51
N SER A 180 -14.91 -1.35 -15.75
CA SER A 180 -14.41 -0.63 -16.94
C SER A 180 -15.12 0.71 -17.12
N ALA A 181 -16.47 0.73 -16.97
CA ALA A 181 -17.25 1.96 -17.07
C ALA A 181 -16.87 2.95 -15.95
N PHE A 182 -16.69 2.47 -14.71
CA PHE A 182 -16.21 3.26 -13.58
C PHE A 182 -14.82 3.86 -13.87
N MET A 183 -13.85 3.06 -14.29
CA MET A 183 -12.48 3.54 -14.56
C MET A 183 -12.41 4.52 -15.73
N ARG A 184 -13.23 4.32 -16.77
CA ARG A 184 -13.37 5.29 -17.86
C ARG A 184 -13.89 6.62 -17.35
N HIS A 185 -14.94 6.60 -16.53
CA HIS A 185 -15.50 7.80 -15.92
C HIS A 185 -14.49 8.53 -15.05
N VAL A 186 -13.75 7.79 -14.18
CA VAL A 186 -12.68 8.38 -13.37
C VAL A 186 -11.63 9.08 -14.25
N ARG A 187 -11.19 8.44 -15.33
CA ARG A 187 -10.26 9.09 -16.27
C ARG A 187 -10.83 10.38 -16.86
N GLU A 188 -12.11 10.38 -17.26
CA GLU A 188 -12.76 11.54 -17.87
C GLU A 188 -12.86 12.75 -16.92
N VAL A 189 -13.03 12.51 -15.62
CA VAL A 189 -13.23 13.58 -14.62
C VAL A 189 -12.00 13.93 -13.80
N ASP A 190 -10.95 13.09 -13.80
CA ASP A 190 -9.81 13.24 -12.89
C ASP A 190 -8.41 13.16 -13.53
N ALA A 191 -8.26 12.77 -14.81
CA ALA A 191 -6.94 12.54 -15.42
C ALA A 191 -6.00 13.76 -15.39
N ASP A 192 -6.54 14.98 -15.30
CA ASP A 192 -5.77 16.23 -15.22
C ASP A 192 -5.50 16.70 -13.78
N HIS A 193 -5.93 15.93 -12.77
CA HIS A 193 -5.93 16.35 -11.37
C HIS A 193 -5.24 15.38 -10.40
N ASP A 194 -5.08 14.11 -10.80
CA ASP A 194 -4.51 13.06 -9.93
C ASP A 194 -5.15 13.04 -8.52
N THR A 195 -6.46 13.26 -8.42
CA THR A 195 -7.17 13.13 -7.15
C THR A 195 -7.25 11.65 -6.78
N VAL A 196 -7.59 10.79 -7.76
CA VAL A 196 -7.58 9.33 -7.62
C VAL A 196 -6.18 8.81 -7.92
N ILE A 197 -5.53 8.19 -6.93
CA ILE A 197 -4.11 7.82 -7.03
C ILE A 197 -3.84 6.31 -7.11
N MET A 198 -4.76 5.49 -6.67
CA MET A 198 -4.76 4.02 -6.73
C MET A 198 -6.20 3.53 -6.68
N VAL A 199 -6.42 2.25 -6.98
CA VAL A 199 -7.74 1.61 -6.85
C VAL A 199 -7.59 0.24 -6.22
N GLN A 200 -8.43 -0.08 -5.23
CA GLN A 200 -8.61 -1.44 -4.74
C GLN A 200 -9.64 -2.16 -5.59
N VAL A 201 -9.31 -3.38 -6.03
CA VAL A 201 -10.21 -4.21 -6.84
C VAL A 201 -10.79 -5.29 -5.94
N GLU A 202 -12.12 -5.27 -5.77
CA GLU A 202 -12.83 -6.09 -4.78
C GLU A 202 -12.41 -5.77 -3.33
N ASN A 203 -12.97 -6.49 -2.36
CA ASN A 203 -12.57 -6.33 -0.96
C ASN A 203 -12.64 -7.68 -0.23
N GLU A 204 -11.54 -8.03 0.45
CA GLU A 204 -11.42 -9.22 1.29
C GLU A 204 -12.05 -10.47 0.67
N ILE A 205 -11.62 -10.76 -0.56
CA ILE A 205 -12.08 -11.90 -1.34
C ILE A 205 -11.78 -13.19 -0.59
N GLY A 206 -12.75 -14.13 -0.57
CA GLY A 206 -12.50 -15.42 0.05
C GLY A 206 -13.70 -16.35 0.10
N MET A 207 -13.47 -17.56 0.59
CA MET A 207 -14.48 -18.59 0.84
C MET A 207 -14.74 -18.75 2.33
N ILE A 208 -16.01 -18.75 2.70
CA ILE A 208 -16.50 -19.07 4.04
C ILE A 208 -18.00 -19.43 3.94
N PRO A 209 -18.54 -20.45 4.63
CA PRO A 209 -17.89 -21.33 5.61
C PRO A 209 -17.23 -22.59 4.99
N GLU A 210 -17.15 -22.69 3.69
CA GLU A 210 -16.52 -23.81 2.98
C GLU A 210 -15.08 -23.45 2.57
N SER A 211 -14.22 -24.46 2.43
CA SER A 211 -12.85 -24.27 1.92
C SER A 211 -12.81 -24.04 0.40
N ARG A 212 -13.82 -24.55 -0.33
CA ARG A 212 -14.02 -24.26 -1.76
C ARG A 212 -15.49 -24.30 -2.17
N ASP A 213 -15.81 -23.80 -3.34
CA ASP A 213 -17.08 -24.00 -4.02
C ASP A 213 -17.29 -25.48 -4.33
N ARG A 214 -18.47 -26.01 -3.99
CA ARG A 214 -18.89 -27.41 -4.22
C ARG A 214 -19.88 -27.55 -5.37
N SER A 215 -20.12 -26.49 -6.15
CA SER A 215 -20.93 -26.56 -7.35
C SER A 215 -20.40 -27.58 -8.38
N GLN A 216 -21.26 -28.00 -9.30
CA GLN A 216 -20.88 -28.99 -10.31
C GLN A 216 -19.66 -28.51 -11.12
N ILE A 217 -19.66 -27.26 -11.59
CA ILE A 217 -18.55 -26.70 -12.37
C ILE A 217 -17.25 -26.64 -11.57
N ALA A 218 -17.32 -26.28 -10.29
CA ALA A 218 -16.16 -26.25 -9.42
C ALA A 218 -15.59 -27.67 -9.19
N ASN A 219 -16.46 -28.67 -8.98
CA ASN A 219 -16.05 -30.07 -8.82
C ASN A 219 -15.42 -30.63 -10.11
N GLU A 220 -15.99 -30.33 -11.27
CA GLU A 220 -15.41 -30.73 -12.57
C GLU A 220 -14.01 -30.12 -12.76
N LEU A 221 -13.83 -28.82 -12.51
CA LEU A 221 -12.54 -28.13 -12.63
C LEU A 221 -11.52 -28.59 -11.57
N PHE A 222 -11.96 -28.91 -10.36
CA PHE A 222 -11.10 -29.43 -9.30
C PHE A 222 -10.50 -30.80 -9.67
N ASN A 223 -11.27 -31.63 -10.35
CA ASN A 223 -10.83 -32.96 -10.83
C ASN A 223 -10.02 -32.90 -12.14
N GLN A 224 -9.91 -31.73 -12.77
CA GLN A 224 -9.05 -31.54 -13.93
C GLN A 224 -7.60 -31.31 -13.53
N ARG A 225 -6.71 -31.31 -14.53
CA ARG A 225 -5.31 -30.95 -14.34
C ARG A 225 -5.18 -29.50 -13.92
N VAL A 226 -4.24 -29.24 -13.02
CA VAL A 226 -3.85 -27.86 -12.66
C VAL A 226 -3.49 -27.09 -13.93
N PRO A 227 -3.97 -25.85 -14.09
CA PRO A 227 -3.70 -25.04 -15.28
C PRO A 227 -2.22 -24.87 -15.56
N VAL A 228 -1.82 -25.05 -16.82
CA VAL A 228 -0.42 -24.94 -17.27
C VAL A 228 0.19 -23.61 -16.87
N ALA A 229 -0.57 -22.50 -16.98
CA ALA A 229 -0.09 -21.18 -16.62
C ALA A 229 0.33 -21.05 -15.14
N LEU A 230 -0.36 -21.72 -14.21
CA LEU A 230 0.07 -21.78 -12.81
C LEU A 230 1.36 -22.60 -12.69
N MET A 231 1.43 -23.77 -13.30
CA MET A 231 2.58 -24.66 -13.19
C MET A 231 3.84 -24.05 -13.82
N ASP A 232 3.70 -23.35 -14.96
CA ASP A 232 4.80 -22.65 -15.61
C ASP A 232 5.35 -21.54 -14.71
N TYR A 233 4.46 -20.73 -14.10
CA TYR A 233 4.87 -19.72 -13.14
C TYR A 233 5.62 -20.33 -11.95
N LEU A 234 5.08 -21.38 -11.34
CA LEU A 234 5.70 -22.06 -10.20
C LEU A 234 7.08 -22.63 -10.55
N GLN A 235 7.22 -23.23 -11.73
CA GLN A 235 8.50 -23.76 -12.21
C GLN A 235 9.52 -22.66 -12.47
N GLN A 236 9.08 -21.57 -13.09
CA GLN A 236 9.95 -20.42 -13.39
C GLN A 236 10.46 -19.73 -12.11
N HIS A 237 9.65 -19.68 -11.05
CA HIS A 237 9.98 -19.00 -9.80
C HIS A 237 10.31 -19.95 -8.65
N LYS A 238 10.60 -21.22 -8.93
CA LYS A 238 10.71 -22.30 -7.94
C LYS A 238 11.57 -21.96 -6.72
N ASP A 239 12.69 -21.29 -6.94
CA ASP A 239 13.65 -20.95 -5.88
C ASP A 239 13.31 -19.62 -5.16
N GLN A 240 12.31 -18.89 -5.66
CA GLN A 240 11.85 -17.61 -5.12
C GLN A 240 10.44 -17.69 -4.52
N LEU A 241 9.80 -18.87 -4.59
CA LEU A 241 8.47 -19.07 -4.03
C LEU A 241 8.45 -18.81 -2.52
N ILE A 242 7.30 -18.37 -2.04
CA ILE A 242 7.04 -18.24 -0.61
C ILE A 242 7.31 -19.59 0.07
N PRO A 243 8.10 -19.62 1.17
CA PRO A 243 8.55 -20.88 1.78
C PRO A 243 7.41 -21.83 2.14
N GLU A 244 6.30 -21.30 2.65
CA GLU A 244 5.11 -22.07 3.02
C GLU A 244 4.52 -22.77 1.79
N PHE A 245 4.33 -22.05 0.68
CA PHE A 245 3.81 -22.60 -0.56
C PHE A 245 4.78 -23.60 -1.22
N ARG A 246 6.06 -23.26 -1.23
CA ARG A 246 7.11 -24.14 -1.74
C ARG A 246 7.14 -25.48 -1.00
N THR A 247 6.91 -25.47 0.33
CA THR A 247 6.85 -26.68 1.16
C THR A 247 5.68 -27.56 0.75
N VAL A 248 4.49 -26.99 0.55
CA VAL A 248 3.31 -27.76 0.08
C VAL A 248 3.61 -28.47 -1.23
N TRP A 249 4.15 -27.77 -2.23
CA TRP A 249 4.47 -28.37 -3.52
C TRP A 249 5.62 -29.39 -3.46
N ALA A 250 6.61 -29.15 -2.58
CA ALA A 250 7.73 -30.06 -2.36
C ALA A 250 7.28 -31.44 -1.79
N THR A 251 6.21 -31.47 -0.99
CA THR A 251 5.66 -32.72 -0.40
C THR A 251 5.30 -33.75 -1.48
N ASN A 252 4.94 -33.28 -2.69
CA ASN A 252 4.66 -34.14 -3.84
C ASN A 252 5.79 -34.08 -4.89
N ASN A 253 7.05 -33.93 -4.45
CA ASN A 253 8.25 -33.95 -5.28
C ASN A 253 8.22 -32.92 -6.43
N PHE A 254 7.59 -31.77 -6.23
CA PHE A 254 7.44 -30.74 -7.26
C PHE A 254 6.81 -31.27 -8.55
N LYS A 255 5.79 -32.11 -8.42
CA LYS A 255 5.07 -32.70 -9.56
C LYS A 255 4.51 -31.59 -10.46
N MET A 256 4.74 -31.70 -11.78
CA MET A 256 4.37 -30.67 -12.76
C MET A 256 3.03 -30.94 -13.44
N ASN A 257 2.57 -32.16 -13.47
CA ASN A 257 1.35 -32.56 -14.17
C ASN A 257 0.48 -33.45 -13.26
N GLY A 258 -0.77 -33.11 -13.15
CA GLY A 258 -1.74 -33.87 -12.34
C GLY A 258 -2.94 -33.02 -11.97
N THR A 259 -3.86 -33.60 -11.25
CA THR A 259 -4.97 -32.89 -10.61
C THR A 259 -4.45 -32.05 -9.44
N TRP A 260 -5.31 -31.22 -8.87
CA TRP A 260 -4.96 -30.38 -7.74
C TRP A 260 -4.45 -31.21 -6.55
N GLU A 261 -5.15 -32.31 -6.21
CA GLU A 261 -4.73 -33.19 -5.11
C GLU A 261 -3.45 -33.98 -5.43
N GLU A 262 -3.23 -34.36 -6.68
CA GLU A 262 -1.99 -35.04 -7.07
C GLU A 262 -0.75 -34.12 -7.00
N ILE A 263 -0.94 -32.80 -7.13
CA ILE A 263 0.15 -31.82 -7.11
C ILE A 263 0.35 -31.24 -5.72
N PHE A 264 -0.72 -30.86 -5.02
CA PHE A 264 -0.64 -30.14 -3.75
C PHE A 264 -1.03 -30.98 -2.52
N GLY A 265 -1.50 -32.23 -2.72
CA GLY A 265 -1.99 -33.10 -1.65
C GLY A 265 -3.50 -32.99 -1.45
N THR A 266 -4.04 -33.84 -0.60
CA THR A 266 -5.46 -33.84 -0.24
C THR A 266 -5.70 -32.93 0.97
N GLY A 267 -6.86 -32.27 1.02
CA GLY A 267 -7.27 -31.49 2.19
C GLY A 267 -7.71 -30.06 1.88
N PRO A 268 -8.15 -29.32 2.91
CA PRO A 268 -8.68 -27.98 2.73
C PRO A 268 -7.62 -26.97 2.25
N GLU A 269 -6.34 -27.23 2.45
CA GLU A 269 -5.25 -26.40 1.94
C GLU A 269 -5.18 -26.45 0.40
N THR A 270 -5.44 -27.62 -0.20
CA THR A 270 -5.53 -27.77 -1.66
C THR A 270 -6.80 -27.15 -2.21
N ASP A 271 -7.92 -27.28 -1.50
CA ASP A 271 -9.16 -26.57 -1.80
C ASP A 271 -8.92 -25.03 -1.85
N GLU A 272 -8.16 -24.51 -0.89
CA GLU A 272 -7.83 -23.11 -0.79
C GLU A 272 -6.92 -22.64 -1.95
N ILE A 273 -5.91 -23.40 -2.32
CA ILE A 273 -5.04 -23.11 -3.48
C ILE A 273 -5.86 -23.08 -4.78
N PHE A 274 -6.77 -24.04 -4.95
CA PHE A 274 -7.68 -24.09 -6.08
C PHE A 274 -8.55 -22.82 -6.17
N MET A 275 -9.20 -22.46 -5.10
CA MET A 275 -10.03 -21.24 -5.07
C MET A 275 -9.21 -19.98 -5.28
N ALA A 276 -8.02 -19.88 -4.68
CA ALA A 276 -7.13 -18.73 -4.83
C ALA A 276 -6.77 -18.49 -6.31
N TRP A 277 -6.50 -19.55 -7.08
CA TRP A 277 -6.27 -19.43 -8.51
C TRP A 277 -7.46 -18.83 -9.25
N TYR A 278 -8.68 -19.30 -9.00
CA TYR A 278 -9.86 -18.82 -9.73
C TYR A 278 -10.30 -17.43 -9.26
N PHE A 279 -10.20 -17.11 -7.98
CA PHE A 279 -10.40 -15.74 -7.50
C PHE A 279 -9.37 -14.78 -8.11
N ALA A 280 -8.10 -15.15 -8.15
CA ALA A 280 -7.06 -14.35 -8.78
C ALA A 280 -7.34 -14.13 -10.27
N ARG A 281 -7.74 -15.16 -11.01
CA ARG A 281 -8.10 -15.06 -12.45
C ARG A 281 -9.29 -14.14 -12.69
N TYR A 282 -10.32 -14.23 -11.84
CA TYR A 282 -11.48 -13.34 -11.88
C TYR A 282 -11.03 -11.88 -11.67
N THR A 283 -10.35 -11.63 -10.58
CA THR A 283 -9.89 -10.28 -10.20
C THR A 283 -8.94 -9.70 -11.25
N ASN A 284 -8.07 -10.54 -11.83
CA ASN A 284 -7.22 -10.12 -12.96
C ASN A 284 -8.04 -9.61 -14.15
N ARG A 285 -9.15 -10.28 -14.48
CA ARG A 285 -10.01 -9.86 -15.60
C ARG A 285 -10.67 -8.52 -15.32
N VAL A 286 -11.14 -8.30 -14.10
CA VAL A 286 -11.69 -7.00 -13.65
C VAL A 286 -10.62 -5.92 -13.74
N ALA A 287 -9.45 -6.15 -13.15
CA ALA A 287 -8.33 -5.20 -13.17
C ALA A 287 -7.84 -4.90 -14.60
N GLU A 288 -7.77 -5.91 -15.47
CA GLU A 288 -7.32 -5.75 -16.86
C GLU A 288 -8.24 -4.79 -17.64
N THR A 289 -9.57 -4.94 -17.51
CA THR A 289 -10.50 -4.04 -18.17
C THR A 289 -10.41 -2.63 -17.63
N GLY A 290 -10.27 -2.47 -16.31
CA GLY A 290 -10.07 -1.16 -15.70
C GLY A 290 -8.78 -0.48 -16.14
N LYS A 291 -7.65 -1.21 -16.16
CA LYS A 291 -6.35 -0.68 -16.62
C LYS A 291 -6.34 -0.31 -18.10
N THR A 292 -7.17 -0.98 -18.92
CA THR A 292 -7.33 -0.61 -20.34
C THR A 292 -7.95 0.78 -20.47
N GLU A 293 -8.84 1.16 -19.56
CA GLU A 293 -9.45 2.49 -19.55
C GLU A 293 -8.55 3.53 -18.86
N TYR A 294 -8.06 3.22 -17.66
CA TYR A 294 -7.18 4.11 -16.90
C TYR A 294 -6.20 3.30 -16.06
N ALA A 295 -4.91 3.32 -16.42
CA ALA A 295 -3.89 2.41 -15.91
C ALA A 295 -3.31 2.84 -14.55
N LEU A 296 -4.15 3.20 -13.59
CA LEU A 296 -3.74 3.49 -12.21
C LEU A 296 -3.16 2.22 -11.54
N PRO A 297 -2.31 2.37 -10.52
CA PRO A 297 -1.93 1.26 -9.65
C PRO A 297 -3.17 0.60 -9.02
N MET A 298 -3.22 -0.73 -9.07
CA MET A 298 -4.33 -1.52 -8.54
C MET A 298 -3.84 -2.58 -7.56
N PHE A 299 -4.55 -2.73 -6.46
CA PHE A 299 -4.23 -3.72 -5.44
C PHE A 299 -5.48 -4.49 -4.99
N VAL A 300 -5.24 -5.57 -4.27
CA VAL A 300 -6.26 -6.36 -3.56
C VAL A 300 -5.87 -6.49 -2.11
N ASN A 301 -6.86 -6.60 -1.22
CA ASN A 301 -6.66 -6.76 0.21
C ASN A 301 -7.17 -8.11 0.72
N ALA A 302 -6.72 -8.52 1.90
CA ALA A 302 -7.09 -9.79 2.51
C ALA A 302 -7.49 -9.64 3.96
N ALA A 303 -8.63 -10.21 4.32
CA ALA A 303 -8.93 -10.60 5.70
C ALA A 303 -7.97 -11.71 6.12
N LEU A 304 -7.20 -11.47 7.18
CA LEU A 304 -6.12 -12.37 7.57
C LEU A 304 -6.61 -13.65 8.24
N ILE A 305 -5.75 -14.68 8.22
CA ILE A 305 -5.99 -15.95 8.88
C ILE A 305 -6.15 -15.73 10.39
N ARG A 306 -7.25 -16.19 10.96
CA ARG A 306 -7.45 -16.20 12.41
C ARG A 306 -6.59 -17.29 13.05
N PRO A 307 -5.89 -17.03 14.16
CA PRO A 307 -5.09 -18.04 14.84
C PRO A 307 -5.88 -19.32 15.14
N GLY A 308 -5.30 -20.48 14.83
CA GLY A 308 -5.93 -21.79 15.06
C GLY A 308 -7.05 -22.18 14.08
N HIS A 309 -7.35 -21.35 13.08
CA HIS A 309 -8.34 -21.65 12.06
C HIS A 309 -7.70 -22.25 10.81
N ARG A 310 -8.50 -23.03 10.07
CA ARG A 310 -8.13 -23.64 8.78
C ARG A 310 -9.05 -23.15 7.66
N PRO A 311 -8.71 -23.38 6.39
CA PRO A 311 -9.53 -22.97 5.25
C PRO A 311 -11.00 -23.32 5.41
N GLY A 312 -11.88 -22.36 5.11
CA GLY A 312 -13.32 -22.41 5.37
C GLY A 312 -13.75 -21.84 6.73
N GLN A 313 -12.83 -21.60 7.64
CA GLN A 313 -13.12 -20.98 8.97
C GLN A 313 -12.71 -19.49 9.05
N TYR A 314 -12.12 -18.98 8.01
CA TYR A 314 -11.82 -17.57 7.75
C TYR A 314 -12.08 -17.30 6.26
N PRO A 315 -12.08 -16.06 5.77
CA PRO A 315 -12.13 -15.76 4.34
C PRO A 315 -10.92 -16.36 3.61
N SER A 316 -11.07 -17.63 3.19
CA SER A 316 -9.99 -18.44 2.64
C SER A 316 -9.78 -18.15 1.16
N ALA A 317 -8.58 -18.40 0.65
CA ALA A 317 -8.22 -18.25 -0.76
C ALA A 317 -8.12 -16.78 -1.25
N GLY A 318 -8.23 -15.80 -0.36
CA GLY A 318 -7.88 -14.41 -0.65
C GLY A 318 -6.37 -14.22 -0.90
N PRO A 319 -5.89 -12.98 -1.11
CA PRO A 319 -4.48 -12.68 -1.32
C PRO A 319 -3.65 -12.80 -0.03
N LEU A 320 -3.73 -13.98 0.60
CA LEU A 320 -3.07 -14.33 1.85
C LEU A 320 -1.58 -14.58 1.65
N PRO A 321 -0.74 -14.40 2.68
CA PRO A 321 0.71 -14.50 2.55
C PRO A 321 1.20 -15.83 1.95
N HIS A 322 0.61 -16.96 2.36
CA HIS A 322 0.98 -18.28 1.87
C HIS A 322 0.46 -18.59 0.46
N LEU A 323 -0.43 -17.76 -0.09
CA LEU A 323 -1.01 -17.87 -1.43
C LEU A 323 -0.49 -16.81 -2.41
N MET A 324 0.47 -15.97 -2.00
CA MET A 324 0.98 -14.85 -2.82
C MET A 324 1.44 -15.31 -4.20
N ASP A 325 2.08 -16.48 -4.31
CA ASP A 325 2.56 -17.00 -5.59
C ASP A 325 1.41 -17.39 -6.52
N VAL A 326 0.34 -17.95 -5.98
CA VAL A 326 -0.88 -18.30 -6.74
C VAL A 326 -1.57 -17.03 -7.23
N TRP A 327 -1.69 -16.02 -6.37
CA TRP A 327 -2.28 -14.73 -6.72
C TRP A 327 -1.46 -13.99 -7.78
N ARG A 328 -0.14 -13.98 -7.67
CA ARG A 328 0.75 -13.38 -8.69
C ARG A 328 0.66 -14.09 -10.03
N ALA A 329 0.60 -15.43 -10.01
CA ALA A 329 0.42 -16.22 -11.23
C ALA A 329 -0.94 -15.96 -11.87
N GLY A 330 -2.00 -15.86 -11.07
CA GLY A 330 -3.39 -15.72 -11.54
C GLY A 330 -3.78 -14.28 -11.88
N ALA A 331 -3.19 -13.29 -11.22
CA ALA A 331 -3.58 -11.87 -11.34
C ALA A 331 -2.41 -10.93 -11.66
N PRO A 332 -1.72 -11.09 -12.80
CA PRO A 332 -0.58 -10.25 -13.17
C PRO A 332 -0.93 -8.79 -13.44
N LYS A 333 -2.20 -8.41 -13.49
CA LYS A 333 -2.66 -7.00 -13.61
C LYS A 333 -2.86 -6.33 -12.26
N ILE A 334 -2.80 -7.07 -11.16
CA ILE A 334 -2.73 -6.53 -9.81
C ILE A 334 -1.27 -6.22 -9.49
N ASP A 335 -1.00 -4.98 -9.06
CA ASP A 335 0.37 -4.51 -8.84
C ASP A 335 0.94 -4.99 -7.51
N PHE A 336 0.11 -5.14 -6.47
CA PHE A 336 0.52 -5.65 -5.16
C PHE A 336 -0.66 -6.20 -4.33
N LEU A 337 -0.30 -6.96 -3.30
CA LEU A 337 -1.23 -7.60 -2.37
C LEU A 337 -1.08 -6.95 -1.00
N SER A 338 -2.20 -6.63 -0.35
CA SER A 338 -2.24 -5.86 0.90
C SER A 338 -2.92 -6.63 2.03
N PRO A 339 -2.47 -6.45 3.30
CA PRO A 339 -3.14 -7.02 4.46
C PRO A 339 -4.08 -6.04 5.13
N ASP A 340 -5.21 -6.54 5.65
CA ASP A 340 -6.07 -5.82 6.60
C ASP A 340 -5.74 -6.32 8.00
N ILE A 341 -5.03 -5.49 8.79
CA ILE A 341 -4.39 -5.96 10.01
C ILE A 341 -5.21 -5.59 11.24
N TYR A 342 -5.93 -6.59 11.77
CA TYR A 342 -6.73 -6.48 13.00
C TYR A 342 -6.14 -7.22 14.20
N PHE A 343 -4.90 -7.73 14.09
CA PHE A 343 -4.25 -8.52 15.13
C PHE A 343 -3.15 -7.75 15.84
N GLN A 344 -2.94 -8.06 17.12
CA GLN A 344 -1.94 -7.40 17.97
C GLN A 344 -0.48 -7.67 17.53
N ASN A 345 -0.21 -8.77 16.83
CA ASN A 345 1.11 -9.09 16.28
C ASN A 345 1.34 -8.40 14.92
N PHE A 346 1.12 -7.10 14.87
CA PHE A 346 1.20 -6.26 13.68
C PHE A 346 2.50 -6.44 12.89
N ALA A 347 3.65 -6.37 13.58
CA ALA A 347 4.97 -6.49 12.94
C ALA A 347 5.17 -7.82 12.20
N GLU A 348 4.62 -8.93 12.74
CA GLU A 348 4.66 -10.24 12.09
C GLU A 348 3.87 -10.23 10.78
N TRP A 349 2.66 -9.68 10.79
CA TRP A 349 1.82 -9.66 9.60
C TRP A 349 2.40 -8.78 8.50
N VAL A 350 2.91 -7.59 8.82
CA VAL A 350 3.59 -6.74 7.83
C VAL A 350 4.77 -7.46 7.20
N ARG A 351 5.60 -8.13 8.02
CA ARG A 351 6.75 -8.91 7.54
C ARG A 351 6.35 -10.03 6.56
N ARG A 352 5.18 -10.64 6.76
CA ARG A 352 4.67 -11.67 5.85
C ARG A 352 4.25 -11.13 4.49
N TYR A 353 3.91 -9.85 4.39
CA TYR A 353 3.59 -9.18 3.13
C TYR A 353 4.80 -8.49 2.48
N ASP A 354 5.83 -8.14 3.26
CA ASP A 354 7.12 -7.63 2.76
C ASP A 354 8.02 -8.78 2.28
N ARG A 355 7.55 -9.50 1.26
CA ARG A 355 8.21 -10.67 0.71
C ARG A 355 8.25 -10.63 -0.82
N SER A 356 9.29 -11.23 -1.40
CA SER A 356 9.40 -11.46 -2.84
C SER A 356 9.12 -10.20 -3.67
N GLY A 357 9.50 -9.02 -3.16
CA GLY A 357 9.35 -7.73 -3.83
C GLY A 357 7.91 -7.19 -3.89
N ASN A 358 6.99 -7.72 -3.07
CA ASN A 358 5.67 -7.14 -2.91
C ASN A 358 5.77 -5.78 -2.21
N PRO A 359 5.27 -4.68 -2.80
CA PRO A 359 5.19 -3.40 -2.10
C PRO A 359 4.26 -3.51 -0.89
N VAL A 360 4.68 -2.93 0.24
CA VAL A 360 3.85 -2.91 1.43
C VAL A 360 2.93 -1.69 1.40
N PHE A 361 1.64 -1.92 1.53
CA PHE A 361 0.61 -0.93 1.78
C PHE A 361 -0.39 -1.53 2.75
N ILE A 362 -0.75 -0.79 3.79
CA ILE A 362 -1.74 -1.21 4.78
C ILE A 362 -3.01 -0.39 4.52
N PRO A 363 -3.96 -0.91 3.72
CA PRO A 363 -5.17 -0.17 3.39
C PRO A 363 -6.15 -0.12 4.55
N GLU A 364 -6.10 -1.14 5.43
CA GLU A 364 -7.03 -1.31 6.52
C GLU A 364 -6.31 -1.82 7.77
N ALA A 365 -6.46 -1.11 8.88
CA ALA A 365 -5.93 -1.51 10.19
C ALA A 365 -6.97 -1.34 11.28
N MET A 366 -6.88 -2.15 12.37
CA MET A 366 -7.78 -2.03 13.52
C MET A 366 -7.69 -0.62 14.11
N PRO A 367 -8.79 0.15 14.17
CA PRO A 367 -8.73 1.50 14.71
C PRO A 367 -8.40 1.50 16.20
N GLY A 368 -7.39 2.28 16.59
CA GLY A 368 -6.96 2.43 17.95
C GLY A 368 -5.72 3.31 18.10
N PRO A 369 -5.39 3.76 19.32
CA PRO A 369 -4.19 4.60 19.54
C PRO A 369 -2.89 3.94 19.06
N VAL A 370 -2.82 2.60 19.03
CA VAL A 370 -1.66 1.83 18.57
C VAL A 370 -1.34 2.05 17.09
N ASP A 371 -2.32 2.43 16.28
CA ASP A 371 -2.11 2.73 14.85
C ASP A 371 -1.09 3.84 14.63
N SER A 372 -1.00 4.78 15.57
CA SER A 372 -0.04 5.86 15.52
C SER A 372 1.43 5.39 15.48
N VAL A 373 1.76 4.32 16.21
CA VAL A 373 3.11 3.73 16.20
C VAL A 373 3.25 2.65 15.13
N ASN A 374 2.18 1.94 14.80
CA ASN A 374 2.16 0.97 13.70
C ASN A 374 2.45 1.63 12.34
N ALA A 375 1.89 2.82 12.10
CA ALA A 375 2.17 3.61 10.90
C ALA A 375 3.66 3.96 10.77
N LEU A 376 4.27 4.48 11.85
CA LEU A 376 5.70 4.79 11.89
C LEU A 376 6.56 3.55 11.63
N TYR A 377 6.20 2.42 12.23
CA TYR A 377 6.90 1.15 12.05
C TYR A 377 6.79 0.64 10.62
N ALA A 378 5.59 0.55 10.06
CA ALA A 378 5.40 0.04 8.70
C ALA A 378 6.16 0.88 7.66
N ILE A 379 6.11 2.20 7.80
CA ILE A 379 6.81 3.14 6.93
C ILE A 379 8.33 3.04 7.14
N GLY A 380 8.79 3.03 8.38
CA GLY A 380 10.21 3.01 8.72
C GLY A 380 10.90 1.68 8.44
N GLN A 381 10.27 0.56 8.77
CA GLN A 381 10.87 -0.78 8.67
C GLN A 381 10.66 -1.42 7.30
N HIS A 382 9.47 -1.26 6.73
CA HIS A 382 9.04 -1.99 5.54
C HIS A 382 8.92 -1.10 4.30
N ASN A 383 9.35 0.17 4.41
CA ASN A 383 9.24 1.15 3.31
C ASN A 383 7.80 1.22 2.74
N ALA A 384 6.79 1.10 3.62
CA ALA A 384 5.42 1.05 3.19
C ALA A 384 5.04 2.27 2.33
N ILE A 385 4.25 2.05 1.28
CA ILE A 385 3.65 3.11 0.45
C ILE A 385 2.75 3.99 1.31
N GLY A 386 2.09 3.39 2.32
CA GLY A 386 1.26 4.11 3.26
C GLY A 386 0.56 3.22 4.26
N PHE A 387 -0.25 3.86 5.10
CA PHE A 387 -1.00 3.25 6.19
C PHE A 387 -2.36 3.94 6.35
N SER A 388 -3.41 3.16 6.65
CA SER A 388 -4.78 3.65 6.76
C SER A 388 -5.53 2.94 7.89
N PRO A 389 -5.89 3.61 9.01
CA PRO A 389 -6.84 3.08 9.97
C PRO A 389 -8.24 2.94 9.34
N PHE A 390 -8.95 1.86 9.69
CA PHE A 390 -10.34 1.65 9.28
C PHE A 390 -11.31 2.54 10.06
N SER A 391 -12.50 2.81 9.49
CA SER A 391 -13.55 3.63 10.10
C SER A 391 -13.04 4.99 10.60
N ILE A 392 -12.16 5.60 9.85
CA ILE A 392 -11.49 6.87 10.20
C ILE A 392 -12.47 8.01 10.48
N ASP A 393 -13.66 7.93 9.92
CA ASP A 393 -14.75 8.87 10.08
C ASP A 393 -15.50 8.75 11.42
N SER A 394 -15.22 7.70 12.23
CA SER A 394 -15.91 7.41 13.49
C SER A 394 -14.98 7.09 14.67
N LEU A 395 -13.73 7.54 14.61
CA LEU A 395 -12.75 7.35 15.69
C LEU A 395 -13.19 8.01 17.01
N ASP A 396 -12.85 7.38 18.14
CA ASP A 396 -12.96 8.02 19.45
C ASP A 396 -11.91 9.14 19.64
N ALA A 397 -12.04 9.91 20.71
CA ALA A 397 -11.19 11.07 20.96
C ALA A 397 -9.72 10.69 21.20
N GLU A 398 -9.44 9.57 21.87
CA GLU A 398 -8.10 9.10 22.17
C GLU A 398 -7.38 8.67 20.88
N THR A 399 -8.03 7.85 20.07
CA THR A 399 -7.52 7.40 18.77
C THR A 399 -7.34 8.58 17.82
N THR A 400 -8.30 9.50 17.77
CA THR A 400 -8.22 10.74 16.98
C THR A 400 -6.98 11.53 17.32
N ALA A 401 -6.70 11.76 18.61
CA ALA A 401 -5.51 12.49 19.05
C ALA A 401 -4.21 11.78 18.64
N ALA A 402 -4.11 10.47 18.92
CA ALA A 402 -2.91 9.70 18.63
C ALA A 402 -2.61 9.63 17.12
N VAL A 403 -3.61 9.39 16.28
CA VAL A 403 -3.47 9.37 14.82
C VAL A 403 -3.07 10.74 14.31
N THR A 404 -3.73 11.81 14.79
CA THR A 404 -3.40 13.19 14.37
C THR A 404 -1.96 13.54 14.69
N GLU A 405 -1.47 13.26 15.91
CA GLU A 405 -0.09 13.52 16.32
C GLU A 405 0.93 12.76 15.47
N SER A 406 0.68 11.47 15.22
CA SER A 406 1.60 10.64 14.41
C SER A 406 1.62 11.09 12.95
N TYR A 407 0.48 11.46 12.37
CA TYR A 407 0.40 11.94 10.99
C TYR A 407 0.97 13.35 10.83
N GLU A 408 0.83 14.22 11.82
CA GLU A 408 1.54 15.50 11.84
C GLU A 408 3.06 15.30 11.88
N LEU A 409 3.54 14.34 12.67
CA LEU A 409 4.95 13.99 12.73
C LEU A 409 5.44 13.39 11.39
N LEU A 410 4.70 12.44 10.80
CA LEU A 410 5.03 11.86 9.50
C LEU A 410 5.00 12.89 8.37
N THR A 411 4.07 13.85 8.41
CA THR A 411 4.01 14.95 7.45
C THR A 411 5.31 15.76 7.47
N GLN A 412 5.85 16.07 8.66
CA GLN A 412 7.13 16.76 8.81
C GLN A 412 8.30 15.93 8.24
N LEU A 413 8.22 14.61 8.31
CA LEU A 413 9.29 13.69 7.92
C LEU A 413 9.15 13.12 6.51
N THR A 414 8.05 13.40 5.80
CA THR A 414 7.74 12.79 4.50
C THR A 414 8.91 12.89 3.51
N ALA A 415 9.54 14.06 3.39
CA ALA A 415 10.67 14.22 2.48
C ALA A 415 11.88 13.34 2.87
N PHE A 416 12.16 13.18 4.16
CA PHE A 416 13.23 12.32 4.66
C PHE A 416 12.91 10.84 4.46
N VAL A 417 11.68 10.44 4.77
CA VAL A 417 11.19 9.07 4.56
C VAL A 417 11.34 8.69 3.08
N LEU A 418 10.74 9.47 2.19
CA LEU A 418 10.77 9.20 0.74
C LEU A 418 12.18 9.20 0.16
N ALA A 419 13.06 10.07 0.67
CA ALA A 419 14.46 10.10 0.27
C ALA A 419 15.26 8.88 0.74
N ASN A 420 14.87 8.21 1.83
CA ASN A 420 15.58 7.10 2.45
C ASN A 420 14.97 5.72 2.17
N GLN A 421 13.73 5.64 1.67
CA GLN A 421 13.12 4.37 1.28
C GLN A 421 14.02 3.58 0.33
N GLY A 422 14.16 2.29 0.62
CA GLY A 422 14.94 1.35 -0.19
C GLY A 422 16.45 1.47 -0.10
N LYS A 423 16.99 2.36 0.76
CA LYS A 423 18.44 2.60 0.89
C LYS A 423 19.09 1.91 2.08
N GLY A 424 18.32 1.29 2.96
CA GLY A 424 18.84 0.68 4.19
C GLY A 424 19.36 1.69 5.23
N THR A 425 18.91 2.95 5.13
CA THR A 425 19.27 4.06 6.02
C THR A 425 18.16 4.43 6.99
N MET A 426 17.08 3.65 7.01
CA MET A 426 15.91 3.86 7.87
C MET A 426 15.48 2.53 8.49
N ALA A 427 14.95 2.58 9.71
CA ALA A 427 14.34 1.43 10.37
C ALA A 427 13.13 1.86 11.20
N GLY A 428 12.16 0.96 11.31
CA GLY A 428 11.02 1.10 12.20
C GLY A 428 11.31 0.51 13.58
N LEU A 429 10.72 1.11 14.58
CA LEU A 429 10.90 0.78 15.99
C LEU A 429 9.55 0.40 16.59
N LEU A 430 9.36 -0.89 16.89
CA LEU A 430 8.12 -1.39 17.48
C LEU A 430 8.43 -2.62 18.35
N PRO A 431 7.84 -2.76 19.56
CA PRO A 431 7.95 -3.99 20.33
C PRO A 431 7.30 -5.16 19.57
N GLU A 432 7.89 -6.36 19.67
CA GLU A 432 7.38 -7.55 18.96
C GLU A 432 5.95 -7.97 19.35
N GLY A 433 5.48 -7.50 20.50
CA GLY A 433 4.11 -7.71 20.98
C GLY A 433 3.86 -6.93 22.26
N PRO A 434 2.61 -6.83 22.72
CA PRO A 434 2.25 -6.01 23.89
C PRO A 434 2.96 -6.45 25.18
N GLU A 435 3.28 -7.74 25.31
CA GLU A 435 3.96 -8.31 26.48
C GLU A 435 5.46 -8.50 26.25
N GLN A 436 5.93 -8.61 25.01
CA GLN A 436 7.33 -8.88 24.64
C GLN A 436 8.06 -7.59 24.29
N ARG A 437 8.28 -6.73 25.27
CA ARG A 437 9.04 -5.48 25.10
C ARG A 437 10.53 -5.67 25.32
N GLN A 438 11.12 -6.68 24.65
CA GLN A 438 12.56 -6.84 24.62
C GLN A 438 13.20 -5.71 23.80
N PRO A 439 14.42 -5.25 24.18
CA PRO A 439 15.11 -4.26 23.38
C PRO A 439 15.35 -4.74 21.95
N GLN A 440 15.04 -3.88 20.99
CA GLN A 440 15.35 -4.11 19.58
C GLN A 440 16.81 -3.71 19.32
N GLN A 441 17.57 -4.60 18.67
CA GLN A 441 18.92 -4.30 18.21
C GLN A 441 18.92 -4.09 16.70
N LEU A 442 19.54 -3.01 16.24
CA LEU A 442 19.68 -2.73 14.82
C LEU A 442 21.04 -2.08 14.51
N ARG A 443 21.57 -2.37 13.32
CA ARG A 443 22.77 -1.73 12.80
C ARG A 443 22.38 -0.66 11.80
N LEU A 444 22.76 0.59 12.08
CA LEU A 444 22.46 1.71 11.20
C LEU A 444 23.64 2.70 11.18
N GLY A 445 24.08 3.10 9.99
CA GLY A 445 25.31 3.90 9.87
C GLY A 445 26.52 3.16 10.46
N ASN A 446 27.30 3.86 11.27
CA ASN A 446 28.49 3.33 11.93
C ASN A 446 28.23 2.71 13.32
N GLN A 447 26.96 2.65 13.74
CA GLN A 447 26.60 2.27 15.11
C GLN A 447 25.70 1.03 15.14
N VAL A 448 25.73 0.33 16.28
CA VAL A 448 24.68 -0.58 16.71
C VAL A 448 23.82 0.18 17.73
N LEU A 449 22.52 0.21 17.46
CA LEU A 449 21.53 0.86 18.30
C LEU A 449 20.77 -0.20 19.10
N TYR A 450 20.62 0.02 20.40
CA TYR A 450 19.74 -0.77 21.27
C TYR A 450 18.56 0.12 21.65
N VAL A 451 17.38 -0.29 21.26
CA VAL A 451 16.14 0.47 21.48
C VAL A 451 15.29 -0.25 22.52
N GLY A 452 15.16 0.37 23.68
CA GLY A 452 14.24 -0.05 24.72
C GLY A 452 12.88 0.64 24.54
N PHE A 453 11.82 -0.06 24.96
CA PHE A 453 10.44 0.40 24.88
C PHE A 453 9.87 0.61 26.29
N ASP A 454 9.15 1.71 26.49
CA ASP A 454 8.48 1.98 27.76
C ASP A 454 7.44 0.90 28.05
N LYS A 455 7.31 0.54 29.31
CA LYS A 455 6.38 -0.48 29.79
C LYS A 455 5.30 0.16 30.64
N PRO A 456 4.08 -0.39 30.65
CA PRO A 456 3.08 -0.02 31.64
C PRO A 456 3.63 -0.20 33.05
N THR A 457 3.32 0.73 33.93
CA THR A 457 3.66 0.65 35.38
C THR A 457 2.64 -0.19 36.15
N ASN A 458 1.44 -0.38 35.57
CA ASN A 458 0.37 -1.20 36.08
C ASN A 458 -0.49 -1.78 34.95
N GLU A 459 -1.33 -2.76 35.23
CA GLU A 459 -2.15 -3.50 34.26
C GLU A 459 -3.20 -2.62 33.54
N ASN A 460 -3.56 -1.49 34.11
CA ASN A 460 -4.58 -0.58 33.54
C ASN A 460 -3.96 0.51 32.65
N GLU A 461 -2.64 0.63 32.67
CA GLU A 461 -1.95 1.66 31.89
C GLU A 461 -1.68 1.18 30.46
N ARG A 462 -2.08 1.99 29.47
CA ARG A 462 -1.71 1.80 28.08
C ARG A 462 -0.56 2.72 27.74
N VAL A 463 0.61 2.16 27.46
CA VAL A 463 1.80 2.93 27.06
C VAL A 463 2.07 2.69 25.59
N LEU A 464 1.96 3.73 24.77
CA LEU A 464 2.39 3.71 23.40
C LEU A 464 3.92 3.80 23.34
N SER A 465 4.54 2.86 22.63
CA SER A 465 5.97 2.86 22.40
C SER A 465 6.24 2.43 20.96
N GLY A 466 6.93 3.26 20.22
CA GLY A 466 7.30 2.96 18.86
C GLY A 466 7.69 4.21 18.08
N GLY A 467 8.19 4.01 16.87
CA GLY A 467 8.67 5.11 16.05
C GLY A 467 9.48 4.65 14.85
N LEU A 468 10.31 5.54 14.37
CA LEU A 468 11.29 5.27 13.32
C LEU A 468 12.61 5.99 13.60
N VAL A 469 13.67 5.49 12.97
CA VAL A 469 14.99 6.13 12.94
C VAL A 469 15.48 6.25 11.51
N ILE A 470 16.10 7.40 11.19
CA ILE A 470 16.75 7.66 9.90
C ILE A 470 18.20 8.06 10.17
N ALA A 471 19.16 7.37 9.55
CA ALA A 471 20.55 7.83 9.54
C ALA A 471 20.69 8.99 8.55
N LEU A 472 20.98 10.18 9.03
CA LEU A 472 21.26 11.37 8.22
C LEU A 472 22.72 11.42 7.73
N GLY A 473 23.57 10.65 8.37
CA GLY A 473 25.00 10.49 8.09
C GLY A 473 25.58 9.35 8.92
N PRO A 474 26.89 9.11 8.81
CA PRO A 474 27.55 7.99 9.53
C PRO A 474 27.36 8.03 11.04
N ASP A 475 27.32 9.21 11.63
CA ASP A 475 27.27 9.46 13.08
C ASP A 475 26.17 10.47 13.44
N GLU A 476 25.16 10.63 12.57
CA GLU A 476 24.02 11.52 12.79
C GLU A 476 22.71 10.82 12.49
N TYR A 477 21.74 10.91 13.41
CA TYR A 477 20.48 10.20 13.40
C TYR A 477 19.31 11.15 13.65
N LEU A 478 18.17 10.82 13.06
CA LEU A 478 16.87 11.39 13.34
C LEU A 478 16.00 10.32 13.97
N PHE A 479 15.57 10.50 15.20
CA PHE A 479 14.59 9.66 15.88
C PHE A 479 13.26 10.37 15.92
N ALA A 480 12.19 9.62 15.62
CA ALA A 480 10.81 10.11 15.69
C ALA A 480 9.90 9.04 16.28
N GLY A 481 9.07 9.40 17.24
CA GLY A 481 8.19 8.47 17.92
C GLY A 481 7.90 8.84 19.37
N THR A 482 7.55 7.84 20.17
CA THR A 482 7.18 7.99 21.58
C THR A 482 7.59 6.74 22.38
N GLY A 483 7.88 6.88 23.66
CA GLY A 483 8.15 5.75 24.57
C GLY A 483 9.44 4.99 24.26
N LEU A 484 10.49 5.64 23.79
CA LEU A 484 11.74 5.03 23.32
C LEU A 484 12.94 5.46 24.16
N THR A 485 13.82 4.51 24.46
CA THR A 485 15.16 4.76 25.05
C THR A 485 16.20 4.12 24.14
N ILE A 486 17.16 4.90 23.64
CA ILE A 486 18.15 4.44 22.68
C ILE A 486 19.56 4.59 23.24
N THR A 487 20.35 3.51 23.19
CA THR A 487 21.78 3.50 23.47
C THR A 487 22.57 3.08 22.24
N PHE A 488 23.86 3.41 22.22
CA PHE A 488 24.72 3.22 21.05
C PHE A 488 25.96 2.42 21.40
N GLU A 489 26.35 1.55 20.48
CA GLU A 489 27.64 0.87 20.47
C GLU A 489 28.30 1.01 19.09
N THR A 490 29.61 0.85 19.02
CA THR A 490 30.33 0.87 17.74
C THR A 490 30.01 -0.38 16.91
N ALA A 491 29.74 -0.20 15.63
CA ALA A 491 29.47 -1.31 14.70
C ALA A 491 30.73 -1.86 14.02
N GLY A 492 31.93 -1.39 14.36
CA GLY A 492 33.16 -1.79 13.67
C GLY A 492 34.42 -1.54 14.49
N ASN A 493 35.58 -1.68 13.84
CA ASN A 493 36.89 -1.42 14.45
C ASN A 493 37.07 0.09 14.69
N GLY A 494 37.82 0.43 15.71
CA GLY A 494 38.14 1.81 16.09
C GLY A 494 37.97 2.05 17.60
N ASP A 495 37.70 3.28 17.97
CA ASP A 495 37.48 3.63 19.38
C ASP A 495 36.22 2.94 19.89
N PRO A 496 36.28 2.21 21.03
CA PRO A 496 35.24 1.26 21.42
C PRO A 496 33.99 1.93 22.03
N LEU A 497 34.10 3.16 22.50
CA LEU A 497 33.02 3.85 23.19
C LEU A 497 32.32 4.84 22.28
N VAL A 498 31.01 4.98 22.47
CA VAL A 498 30.19 5.95 21.76
C VAL A 498 29.59 6.94 22.75
N GLY A 499 29.82 8.21 22.53
CA GLY A 499 29.26 9.31 23.32
C GLY A 499 28.26 10.14 22.53
N LEU A 500 27.37 10.83 23.24
CA LEU A 500 26.43 11.76 22.63
C LEU A 500 27.12 13.12 22.44
N LEU A 501 27.32 13.54 21.20
CA LEU A 501 27.88 14.86 20.88
C LEU A 501 26.81 15.95 20.99
N ALA A 502 25.61 15.67 20.54
CA ALA A 502 24.47 16.56 20.61
C ALA A 502 23.16 15.79 20.53
N VAL A 503 22.18 16.18 21.33
CA VAL A 503 20.80 15.71 21.26
C VAL A 503 19.91 16.95 21.23
N ASP A 504 19.32 17.23 20.08
CA ASP A 504 18.46 18.40 19.86
C ASP A 504 17.03 17.92 19.60
N GLU A 505 16.08 18.29 20.46
CA GLU A 505 14.66 18.18 20.15
C GLU A 505 14.22 19.31 19.25
N GLY A 506 13.22 19.08 18.41
CA GLY A 506 12.71 20.11 17.53
C GLY A 506 11.63 19.60 16.59
N LYS A 507 11.38 20.37 15.55
CA LYS A 507 10.40 20.03 14.51
C LYS A 507 10.87 20.50 13.13
N TYR A 508 10.28 19.94 12.10
CA TYR A 508 10.46 20.44 10.74
C TYR A 508 9.27 21.34 10.37
N VAL A 509 9.55 22.53 9.89
CA VAL A 509 8.57 23.47 9.35
C VAL A 509 9.00 23.78 7.93
N GLU A 510 8.15 23.50 6.96
CA GLU A 510 8.47 23.67 5.53
C GLU A 510 9.81 23.05 5.12
N GLY A 511 10.11 21.87 5.66
CA GLY A 511 11.35 21.13 5.41
C GLY A 511 12.60 21.67 6.13
N GLN A 512 12.48 22.75 6.89
CA GLN A 512 13.57 23.34 7.66
C GLN A 512 13.53 22.89 9.12
N TRP A 513 14.70 22.53 9.67
CA TRP A 513 14.81 22.19 11.09
C TRP A 513 14.67 23.42 11.98
N VAL A 514 13.69 23.42 12.83
CA VAL A 514 13.49 24.41 13.89
C VAL A 514 13.88 23.74 15.21
N ALA A 515 15.06 24.09 15.73
CA ALA A 515 15.56 23.56 16.98
C ALA A 515 14.71 24.06 18.16
N GLY A 516 14.37 23.17 19.05
CA GLY A 516 13.81 23.44 20.37
C GLY A 516 14.92 23.50 21.42
N ARG A 517 14.93 22.55 22.36
CA ARG A 517 15.96 22.48 23.39
C ARG A 517 17.11 21.57 22.96
N ARG A 518 18.32 21.90 23.37
CA ARG A 518 19.42 20.94 23.45
C ARG A 518 19.27 20.17 24.75
N LEU A 519 19.14 18.85 24.62
CA LEU A 519 18.98 17.97 25.76
C LEU A 519 20.34 17.57 26.31
N ASN A 520 20.48 17.68 27.63
CA ASN A 520 21.73 17.38 28.34
C ASN A 520 21.42 16.97 29.78
N GLY A 521 22.42 16.46 30.51
CA GLY A 521 22.27 16.07 31.91
C GLY A 521 21.18 14.99 32.09
N ASP A 522 20.15 15.31 32.84
CA ASP A 522 19.11 14.36 33.24
C ASP A 522 18.29 13.83 32.05
N GLN A 523 18.04 14.64 31.01
CA GLN A 523 17.28 14.24 29.83
C GLN A 523 18.00 13.16 28.99
N THR A 524 19.32 13.06 29.11
CA THR A 524 20.15 12.06 28.43
C THR A 524 20.82 11.10 29.41
N HIS A 525 20.43 11.12 30.71
CA HIS A 525 21.09 10.38 31.78
C HIS A 525 22.62 10.61 31.76
N GLN A 526 23.01 11.88 31.77
CA GLN A 526 24.40 12.35 31.67
C GLN A 526 25.14 11.78 30.45
N GLY A 527 24.50 11.82 29.27
CA GLY A 527 25.09 11.41 28.00
C GLY A 527 25.07 9.90 27.72
N ARG A 528 24.27 9.10 28.45
CA ARG A 528 24.24 7.63 28.30
C ARG A 528 23.18 7.15 27.34
N HIS A 529 22.07 7.87 27.16
CA HIS A 529 21.01 7.48 26.25
C HIS A 529 20.27 8.67 25.63
N VAL A 530 19.58 8.39 24.55
CA VAL A 530 18.57 9.26 23.95
C VAL A 530 17.18 8.81 24.45
N ARG A 531 16.30 9.76 24.80
CA ARG A 531 15.00 9.46 25.39
C ARG A 531 13.88 10.23 24.69
N LEU A 532 12.93 9.51 24.11
CA LEU A 532 11.62 10.03 23.71
C LEU A 532 10.60 9.52 24.71
N GLY A 533 10.09 10.38 25.59
CA GLY A 533 9.16 10.00 26.64
C GLY A 533 7.82 9.51 26.10
N ALA A 534 7.15 8.62 26.84
CA ALA A 534 5.81 8.18 26.50
C ALA A 534 4.77 9.31 26.61
N GLY A 535 3.64 9.17 25.89
CA GLY A 535 2.50 10.08 25.95
C GLY A 535 2.62 11.32 25.06
N LYS A 536 3.74 11.48 24.34
CA LYS A 536 3.91 12.56 23.35
C LYS A 536 4.84 12.14 22.23
N PHE A 537 4.40 12.36 21.00
CA PHE A 537 5.26 12.16 19.84
C PHE A 537 6.28 13.30 19.74
N GLY A 538 7.53 12.94 19.41
CA GLY A 538 8.62 13.91 19.30
C GLY A 538 9.64 13.54 18.24
N ILE A 539 10.43 14.53 17.83
CA ILE A 539 11.56 14.38 16.92
C ILE A 539 12.83 14.83 17.64
N GLN A 540 13.87 14.01 17.56
CA GLN A 540 15.20 14.36 18.06
C GLN A 540 16.27 14.11 17.00
N ARG A 541 17.12 15.11 16.76
CA ARG A 541 18.37 14.95 15.99
C ARG A 541 19.50 14.65 16.95
N VAL A 542 20.23 13.57 16.66
CA VAL A 542 21.29 13.06 17.53
C VAL A 542 22.58 12.97 16.75
N LYS A 543 23.64 13.54 17.30
CA LYS A 543 25.01 13.35 16.82
C LYS A 543 25.79 12.59 17.87
N VAL A 544 26.55 11.61 17.41
CA VAL A 544 27.42 10.79 18.27
C VAL A 544 28.88 10.99 17.89
N TYR A 545 29.78 10.61 18.78
CA TYR A 545 31.22 10.58 18.53
C TYR A 545 31.82 9.33 19.19
N ARG A 546 33.01 8.97 18.76
CA ARG A 546 33.74 7.82 19.34
C ARG A 546 34.89 8.30 20.21
N TYR A 547 35.19 7.54 21.25
CA TYR A 547 36.30 7.82 22.18
C TYR A 547 36.81 6.52 22.84
N ARG A 548 37.95 6.65 23.55
CA ARG A 548 38.59 5.60 24.32
C ARG A 548 38.51 5.89 25.80
#